data_c1d91a1d90e2d99500225361fe9b675f
#
_entry.id   c1d91a1d90e2d99500225361fe9b675f
#
_cell.length_a   1.000
_cell.length_b   1.000
_cell.length_c   1.000
_cell.angle_alpha   90.00
_cell.angle_beta   90.00
_cell.angle_gamma   90.00
#
_symmetry.space_group_name_H-M   'P 1'
#
loop_
_entity.id
_entity.type
_entity.pdbx_description
1 polymer ?
#
loop_
_entity_poly.entity_id
_entity_poly.type
_entity_poly.pdbx_seq_one_letter_code
_entity_poly.pdbx_strand_id
1 'polypeptide(L)'
;TNIIPHEIGTVGPIYAEEYAELKDEGYALNDTLGKSGLEKNMEKYLRGKNGTKEYSFVNGAVESAKVTQEPVAGNTIQLTIDSEFQLQVQSILENFIYYLQRRGGYGNVSSGAIVVLNAKTGAVLALATCPTYDLKDYKENYSELLQRPNEPLIDRATDGLYRPGSAFKTITATAGLNEGIVNGYSTFYCAHRYQYFDINVGCTGTHHNIAVSRALTVS
;
A
#
# COMPACT_ATOMS: atom_id res chain seq x y z
N THR A 1 7.91 14.34 5.27
CA THR A 1 6.84 13.80 6.12
C THR A 1 6.82 12.29 6.01
N ASN A 2 6.83 11.60 7.15
CA ASN A 2 6.79 10.13 7.23
C ASN A 2 5.34 9.60 7.14
N ILE A 3 4.44 10.38 6.56
CA ILE A 3 3.04 9.98 6.42
C ILE A 3 2.92 9.23 5.09
N ILE A 4 2.62 7.94 5.17
CA ILE A 4 2.39 7.03 4.03
C ILE A 4 3.40 7.20 2.87
N PRO A 5 4.72 7.08 3.12
CA PRO A 5 5.72 7.33 2.07
C PRO A 5 5.61 6.37 0.89
N HIS A 6 5.19 5.12 1.14
CA HIS A 6 5.01 4.11 0.10
C HIS A 6 3.86 4.47 -0.85
N GLU A 7 2.73 4.88 -0.28
CA GLU A 7 1.52 5.19 -1.00
C GLU A 7 1.61 6.53 -1.73
N ILE A 8 2.25 7.54 -1.13
CA ILE A 8 2.55 8.79 -1.85
C ILE A 8 3.45 8.47 -3.04
N GLY A 9 4.50 7.71 -2.81
CA GLY A 9 5.43 7.33 -3.86
C GLY A 9 6.50 8.38 -4.13
N THR A 10 7.15 8.22 -5.26
CA THR A 10 8.33 9.01 -5.64
C THR A 10 8.21 9.56 -7.05
N VAL A 11 8.88 10.68 -7.29
CA VAL A 11 9.07 11.28 -8.61
C VAL A 11 10.55 11.20 -9.01
N GLY A 12 10.81 11.05 -10.28
CA GLY A 12 12.16 10.98 -10.82
C GLY A 12 12.24 11.49 -12.26
N PRO A 13 13.44 11.60 -12.83
CA PRO A 13 13.60 11.98 -14.23
C PRO A 13 12.93 10.98 -15.16
N ILE A 14 12.40 11.45 -16.27
CA ILE A 14 11.87 10.58 -17.31
C ILE A 14 13.04 9.84 -17.98
N TYR A 15 12.90 8.52 -18.17
CA TYR A 15 13.90 7.70 -18.87
C TYR A 15 13.58 7.61 -20.36
N ALA A 16 14.54 7.19 -21.17
CA ALA A 16 14.43 7.16 -22.62
C ALA A 16 13.25 6.27 -23.10
N GLU A 17 13.04 5.15 -22.44
CA GLU A 17 11.95 4.22 -22.74
C GLU A 17 10.58 4.84 -22.43
N GLU A 18 10.45 5.47 -21.26
CA GLU A 18 9.23 6.17 -20.84
C GLU A 18 8.93 7.36 -21.77
N TYR A 19 9.97 8.10 -22.14
CA TYR A 19 9.82 9.23 -23.07
C TYR A 19 9.35 8.78 -24.45
N ALA A 20 9.83 7.63 -24.95
CA ALA A 20 9.38 7.10 -26.23
C ALA A 20 7.86 6.83 -26.28
N GLU A 21 7.28 6.46 -25.14
CA GLU A 21 5.85 6.21 -24.99
C GLU A 21 5.05 7.52 -24.77
N LEU A 22 5.62 8.49 -24.03
CA LEU A 22 4.90 9.66 -23.50
C LEU A 22 5.15 10.96 -24.29
N LYS A 23 6.09 10.98 -25.26
CA LYS A 23 6.41 12.19 -26.04
C LYS A 23 5.21 12.82 -26.73
N ASP A 24 4.28 12.00 -27.22
CA ASP A 24 3.07 12.44 -27.92
C ASP A 24 2.01 12.99 -26.95
N GLU A 25 2.18 12.73 -25.64
CA GLU A 25 1.36 13.28 -24.55
C GLU A 25 1.92 14.61 -24.01
N GLY A 26 2.94 15.16 -24.65
CA GLY A 26 3.51 16.47 -24.33
C GLY A 26 4.56 16.42 -23.21
N TYR A 27 5.24 15.28 -23.01
CA TYR A 27 6.39 15.18 -22.11
C TYR A 27 7.68 15.63 -22.83
N ALA A 28 8.55 16.28 -22.08
CA ALA A 28 9.89 16.63 -22.51
C ALA A 28 10.93 15.69 -21.88
N LEU A 29 12.09 15.52 -22.52
CA LEU A 29 13.18 14.66 -22.02
C LEU A 29 13.72 15.05 -20.63
N ASN A 30 13.53 16.28 -20.23
CA ASN A 30 13.95 16.82 -18.93
C ASN A 30 12.81 16.92 -17.93
N ASP A 31 11.63 16.37 -18.24
CA ASP A 31 10.52 16.32 -17.30
C ASP A 31 10.77 15.31 -16.18
N THR A 32 10.05 15.48 -15.09
CA THR A 32 9.94 14.50 -14.02
C THR A 32 8.64 13.73 -14.17
N LEU A 33 8.67 12.47 -13.78
CA LEU A 33 7.54 11.54 -13.85
C LEU A 33 7.35 10.85 -12.52
N GLY A 34 6.12 10.59 -12.13
CA GLY A 34 5.80 9.73 -11.00
C GLY A 34 6.33 8.32 -11.22
N LYS A 35 7.12 7.80 -10.28
CA LYS A 35 7.78 6.48 -10.38
C LYS A 35 7.06 5.40 -9.60
N SER A 36 6.38 5.76 -8.53
CA SER A 36 5.62 4.84 -7.68
C SER A 36 4.45 5.52 -7.00
N GLY A 37 3.60 4.73 -6.36
CA GLY A 37 2.49 5.20 -5.52
C GLY A 37 1.49 6.10 -6.25
N LEU A 38 0.96 7.07 -5.52
CA LEU A 38 0.02 8.06 -6.04
C LEU A 38 0.66 8.97 -7.09
N GLU A 39 1.94 9.32 -6.93
CA GLU A 39 2.66 10.12 -7.91
C GLU A 39 2.61 9.47 -9.29
N LYS A 40 2.80 8.14 -9.37
CA LYS A 40 2.69 7.39 -10.64
C LYS A 40 1.25 7.20 -11.09
N ASN A 41 0.39 6.71 -10.20
CA ASN A 41 -0.96 6.31 -10.59
C ASN A 41 -1.87 7.49 -10.89
N MET A 42 -1.56 8.66 -10.31
CA MET A 42 -2.31 9.90 -10.49
C MET A 42 -1.56 10.95 -11.30
N GLU A 43 -0.45 10.58 -11.96
CA GLU A 43 0.38 11.46 -12.79
C GLU A 43 -0.46 12.33 -13.72
N LYS A 44 -1.44 11.75 -14.40
CA LYS A 44 -2.35 12.44 -15.31
C LYS A 44 -3.10 13.63 -14.66
N TYR A 45 -3.37 13.55 -13.36
CA TYR A 45 -4.06 14.59 -12.60
C TYR A 45 -3.10 15.54 -11.90
N LEU A 46 -1.99 15.01 -11.39
CA LEU A 46 -0.99 15.77 -10.62
C LEU A 46 -0.12 16.63 -11.53
N ARG A 47 0.15 16.15 -12.75
CA ARG A 47 0.98 16.86 -13.70
C ARG A 47 0.29 18.14 -14.19
N GLY A 48 1.02 19.25 -14.14
CA GLY A 48 0.64 20.50 -14.81
C GLY A 48 0.93 20.46 -16.31
N LYS A 49 0.74 21.59 -16.96
CA LYS A 49 1.16 21.80 -18.35
C LYS A 49 2.27 22.85 -18.37
N ASN A 50 3.34 22.53 -19.05
CA ASN A 50 4.46 23.46 -19.21
C ASN A 50 4.04 24.69 -20.02
N GLY A 51 4.50 25.87 -19.60
CA GLY A 51 4.38 27.08 -20.38
C GLY A 51 5.50 27.17 -21.43
N THR A 52 5.31 28.05 -22.41
CA THR A 52 6.32 28.33 -23.45
C THR A 52 6.78 29.76 -23.35
N LYS A 53 8.12 29.97 -23.38
CA LYS A 53 8.71 31.28 -23.38
C LYS A 53 9.66 31.40 -24.58
N GLU A 54 9.40 32.39 -25.43
CA GLU A 54 10.24 32.73 -26.57
C GLU A 54 11.27 33.79 -26.19
N TYR A 55 12.47 33.61 -26.64
CA TYR A 55 13.57 34.56 -26.46
C TYR A 55 14.00 35.07 -27.81
N SER A 56 14.15 36.40 -27.96
CA SER A 56 14.84 37.01 -29.08
C SER A 56 16.28 37.36 -28.68
N PHE A 57 17.20 37.17 -29.61
CA PHE A 57 18.61 37.40 -29.38
C PHE A 57 19.14 38.43 -30.40
N VAL A 58 19.92 39.41 -29.90
CA VAL A 58 20.68 40.33 -30.73
C VAL A 58 22.14 40.25 -30.31
N ASN A 59 23.03 40.01 -31.29
CA ASN A 59 24.46 39.84 -31.05
C ASN A 59 24.83 38.79 -29.99
N GLY A 60 24.02 37.72 -29.87
CA GLY A 60 24.21 36.64 -28.89
C GLY A 60 23.72 36.95 -27.47
N ALA A 61 23.18 38.13 -27.21
CA ALA A 61 22.56 38.49 -25.94
C ALA A 61 21.03 38.44 -26.06
N VAL A 62 20.35 38.04 -24.96
CA VAL A 62 18.87 38.06 -24.89
C VAL A 62 18.38 39.51 -24.95
N GLU A 63 17.70 39.89 -26.03
CA GLU A 63 17.11 41.21 -26.19
C GLU A 63 15.73 41.28 -25.53
N SER A 64 14.89 40.25 -25.74
CA SER A 64 13.58 40.18 -25.13
C SER A 64 13.18 38.74 -24.79
N ALA A 65 12.24 38.61 -23.88
CA ALA A 65 11.64 37.32 -23.51
C ALA A 65 10.13 37.51 -23.37
N LYS A 66 9.36 36.71 -24.12
CA LYS A 66 7.89 36.77 -24.11
C LYS A 66 7.34 35.41 -23.75
N VAL A 67 6.45 35.38 -22.77
CA VAL A 67 5.63 34.16 -22.49
C VAL A 67 4.58 34.07 -23.58
N THR A 68 4.59 32.99 -24.34
CA THR A 68 3.63 32.71 -25.42
C THR A 68 2.53 31.76 -24.96
N GLN A 69 2.82 30.95 -23.93
CA GLN A 69 1.85 30.10 -23.28
C GLN A 69 2.13 30.09 -21.77
N GLU A 70 1.14 30.42 -20.97
CA GLU A 70 1.25 30.34 -19.50
C GLU A 70 1.26 28.89 -19.03
N PRO A 71 2.03 28.54 -18.00
CA PRO A 71 1.99 27.23 -17.38
C PRO A 71 0.66 27.02 -16.64
N VAL A 72 0.17 25.80 -16.64
CA VAL A 72 -1.04 25.41 -15.89
C VAL A 72 -0.63 24.44 -14.78
N ALA A 73 -1.00 24.76 -13.54
CA ALA A 73 -0.73 23.88 -12.41
C ALA A 73 -1.54 22.58 -12.53
N GLY A 74 -0.99 21.50 -12.00
CA GLY A 74 -1.71 20.24 -11.84
C GLY A 74 -2.82 20.33 -10.78
N ASN A 75 -3.62 19.30 -10.70
CA ASN A 75 -4.73 19.22 -9.75
C ASN A 75 -4.25 18.81 -8.36
N THR A 76 -5.03 19.15 -7.36
CA THR A 76 -4.88 18.65 -5.99
C THR A 76 -5.66 17.36 -5.83
N ILE A 77 -5.05 16.36 -5.19
CA ILE A 77 -5.71 15.10 -4.81
C ILE A 77 -5.94 15.12 -3.31
N GLN A 78 -7.19 14.92 -2.90
CA GLN A 78 -7.58 14.76 -1.50
C GLN A 78 -7.73 13.28 -1.19
N LEU A 79 -7.01 12.79 -0.19
CA LEU A 79 -7.09 11.42 0.29
C LEU A 79 -8.16 11.27 1.37
N THR A 80 -8.62 10.04 1.58
CA THR A 80 -9.51 9.67 2.70
C THR A 80 -8.74 9.42 4.00
N ILE A 81 -7.41 9.43 3.93
CA ILE A 81 -6.52 9.22 5.09
C ILE A 81 -6.53 10.48 5.96
N ASP A 82 -6.81 10.29 7.25
CA ASP A 82 -6.61 11.29 8.27
C ASP A 82 -5.16 11.26 8.77
N SER A 83 -4.46 12.37 8.65
CA SER A 83 -3.02 12.42 8.94
C SER A 83 -2.68 12.18 10.42
N GLU A 84 -3.50 12.66 11.35
CA GLU A 84 -3.27 12.46 12.78
C GLU A 84 -3.55 11.00 13.16
N PHE A 85 -4.65 10.44 12.66
CA PHE A 85 -4.99 9.05 12.87
C PHE A 85 -3.94 8.11 12.25
N GLN A 86 -3.45 8.41 11.06
CA GLN A 86 -2.37 7.66 10.40
C GLN A 86 -1.11 7.62 11.27
N LEU A 87 -0.69 8.75 11.82
CA LEU A 87 0.49 8.83 12.70
C LEU A 87 0.31 8.00 13.98
N GLN A 88 -0.90 7.99 14.55
CA GLN A 88 -1.21 7.16 15.71
C GLN A 88 -1.14 5.68 15.37
N VAL A 89 -1.74 5.24 14.25
CA VAL A 89 -1.73 3.85 13.79
C VAL A 89 -0.30 3.39 13.49
N GLN A 90 0.50 4.23 12.84
CA GLN A 90 1.91 3.96 12.57
C GLN A 90 2.71 3.75 13.87
N SER A 91 2.54 4.65 14.82
CA SER A 91 3.21 4.57 16.13
C SER A 91 2.78 3.32 16.92
N ILE A 92 1.51 2.95 16.88
CA ILE A 92 1.01 1.72 17.51
C ILE A 92 1.68 0.49 16.90
N LEU A 93 1.76 0.41 15.57
CA LEU A 93 2.40 -0.70 14.87
C LEU A 93 3.88 -0.84 15.27
N GLU A 94 4.64 0.25 15.20
CA GLU A 94 6.07 0.27 15.52
C GLU A 94 6.33 -0.13 16.98
N ASN A 95 5.59 0.46 17.91
CA ASN A 95 5.69 0.15 19.34
C ASN A 95 5.33 -1.32 19.63
N PHE A 96 4.32 -1.87 18.94
CA PHE A 96 3.92 -3.24 19.13
C PHE A 96 4.96 -4.24 18.58
N ILE A 97 5.53 -3.98 17.42
CA ILE A 97 6.64 -4.79 16.88
C ILE A 97 7.84 -4.74 17.82
N TYR A 98 8.23 -3.56 18.27
CA TYR A 98 9.30 -3.40 19.25
C TYR A 98 9.04 -4.15 20.56
N TYR A 99 7.81 -4.09 21.06
CA TYR A 99 7.38 -4.85 22.24
C TYR A 99 7.54 -6.36 22.04
N LEU A 100 7.10 -6.90 20.90
CA LEU A 100 7.22 -8.33 20.58
C LEU A 100 8.69 -8.78 20.49
N GLN A 101 9.53 -7.97 19.86
CA GLN A 101 10.98 -8.24 19.77
C GLN A 101 11.64 -8.37 21.14
N ARG A 102 11.26 -7.52 22.09
CA ARG A 102 11.85 -7.52 23.44
C ARG A 102 11.30 -8.61 24.35
N ARG A 103 10.07 -9.00 24.17
CA ARG A 103 9.41 -9.99 25.04
C ARG A 103 9.92 -11.40 24.81
N GLY A 104 10.44 -11.72 23.64
CA GLY A 104 10.84 -13.08 23.24
C GLY A 104 9.65 -14.03 23.07
N GLY A 105 9.91 -15.20 22.51
CA GLY A 105 8.88 -16.25 22.33
C GLY A 105 7.94 -16.06 21.12
N TYR A 106 8.06 -14.96 20.40
CA TYR A 106 7.26 -14.66 19.20
C TYR A 106 8.03 -14.83 17.88
N GLY A 107 9.16 -15.56 17.92
CA GLY A 107 10.04 -15.68 16.76
C GLY A 107 10.75 -14.36 16.42
N ASN A 108 11.19 -14.25 15.18
CA ASN A 108 11.86 -13.04 14.69
C ASN A 108 10.86 -12.06 14.09
N VAL A 109 9.90 -11.59 14.89
CA VAL A 109 8.96 -10.56 14.45
C VAL A 109 9.71 -9.25 14.25
N SER A 110 9.80 -8.77 13.02
CA SER A 110 10.56 -7.56 12.67
C SER A 110 9.80 -6.62 11.74
N SER A 111 8.64 -7.04 11.28
CA SER A 111 7.85 -6.27 10.30
C SER A 111 6.36 -6.58 10.44
N GLY A 112 5.53 -5.69 9.89
CA GLY A 112 4.10 -5.85 9.87
C GLY A 112 3.39 -4.70 9.17
N ALA A 113 2.07 -4.80 9.08
CA ALA A 113 1.22 -3.77 8.50
C ALA A 113 -0.11 -3.65 9.26
N ILE A 114 -0.72 -2.47 9.22
CA ILE A 114 -2.08 -2.22 9.66
C ILE A 114 -2.82 -1.47 8.56
N VAL A 115 -3.98 -1.97 8.17
CA VAL A 115 -4.91 -1.30 7.25
C VAL A 115 -6.22 -1.05 7.97
N VAL A 116 -6.67 0.21 7.97
CA VAL A 116 -7.93 0.59 8.59
C VAL A 116 -8.89 1.12 7.52
N LEU A 117 -10.04 0.47 7.41
CA LEU A 117 -11.06 0.81 6.43
C LEU A 117 -12.36 1.23 7.13
N ASN A 118 -13.06 2.18 6.55
CA ASN A 118 -14.45 2.45 6.91
C ASN A 118 -15.34 1.32 6.35
N ALA A 119 -15.92 0.52 7.22
CA ALA A 119 -16.70 -0.65 6.83
C ALA A 119 -17.97 -0.34 6.01
N LYS A 120 -18.47 0.90 6.07
CA LYS A 120 -19.67 1.32 5.33
C LYS A 120 -19.35 1.87 3.95
N THR A 121 -18.25 2.59 3.82
CA THR A 121 -17.90 3.33 2.59
C THR A 121 -16.75 2.70 1.81
N GLY A 122 -15.97 1.81 2.45
CA GLY A 122 -14.72 1.27 1.90
C GLY A 122 -13.56 2.27 1.93
N ALA A 123 -13.76 3.48 2.44
CA ALA A 123 -12.70 4.48 2.50
C ALA A 123 -11.52 4.00 3.35
N VAL A 124 -10.32 4.16 2.84
CA VAL A 124 -9.07 3.88 3.55
C VAL A 124 -8.81 5.02 4.54
N LEU A 125 -8.76 4.71 5.82
CA LEU A 125 -8.55 5.69 6.90
C LEU A 125 -7.09 5.73 7.36
N ALA A 126 -6.39 4.59 7.33
CA ALA A 126 -4.97 4.51 7.61
C ALA A 126 -4.34 3.29 6.91
N LEU A 127 -3.07 3.45 6.52
CA LEU A 127 -2.19 2.43 5.96
C LEU A 127 -0.84 2.54 6.67
N ALA A 128 -0.50 1.57 7.52
CA ALA A 128 0.76 1.58 8.25
C ALA A 128 1.63 0.39 7.85
N THR A 129 2.87 0.65 7.56
CA THR A 129 3.89 -0.34 7.23
C THR A 129 5.08 -0.20 8.17
N CYS A 130 5.58 -1.30 8.72
CA CYS A 130 6.80 -1.31 9.54
C CYS A 130 7.75 -2.43 9.08
N PRO A 131 9.06 -2.16 8.90
CA PRO A 131 9.66 -0.83 8.96
C PRO A 131 9.22 0.06 7.81
N THR A 132 9.38 1.36 7.99
CA THR A 132 9.10 2.38 6.99
C THR A 132 10.32 3.28 6.75
N TYR A 133 10.20 4.28 5.91
CA TYR A 133 11.25 5.24 5.59
C TYR A 133 10.71 6.67 5.50
N ASP A 134 11.59 7.66 5.49
CA ASP A 134 11.24 9.05 5.15
C ASP A 134 11.48 9.28 3.66
N LEU A 135 10.55 9.96 2.98
CA LEU A 135 10.72 10.34 1.57
C LEU A 135 11.96 11.23 1.31
N LYS A 136 12.43 11.96 2.33
CA LYS A 136 13.70 12.69 2.23
C LYS A 136 14.88 11.73 2.14
N ASP A 137 14.90 10.71 3.01
CA ASP A 137 15.94 9.69 3.03
C ASP A 137 15.98 8.89 1.74
N TYR A 138 14.82 8.69 1.09
CA TYR A 138 14.74 7.95 -0.16
C TYR A 138 15.67 8.51 -1.25
N LYS A 139 15.69 9.84 -1.42
CA LYS A 139 16.54 10.48 -2.44
C LYS A 139 18.01 10.48 -2.09
N GLU A 140 18.33 10.65 -0.81
CA GLU A 140 19.70 10.83 -0.34
C GLU A 140 20.39 9.49 -0.03
N ASN A 141 19.64 8.52 0.50
CA ASN A 141 20.15 7.29 1.09
C ASN A 141 19.55 6.03 0.47
N TYR A 142 19.11 6.06 -0.78
CA TYR A 142 18.44 4.94 -1.45
C TYR A 142 19.24 3.63 -1.37
N SER A 143 20.56 3.67 -1.63
CA SER A 143 21.44 2.51 -1.58
C SER A 143 21.54 1.91 -0.16
N GLU A 144 21.46 2.75 0.88
CA GLU A 144 21.43 2.30 2.27
C GLU A 144 20.07 1.68 2.61
N LEU A 145 18.97 2.32 2.18
CA LEU A 145 17.62 1.79 2.39
C LEU A 145 17.43 0.40 1.77
N LEU A 146 18.00 0.15 0.60
CA LEU A 146 18.00 -1.18 -0.04
C LEU A 146 18.74 -2.25 0.77
N GLN A 147 19.73 -1.86 1.56
CA GLN A 147 20.55 -2.78 2.36
C GLN A 147 20.05 -2.92 3.81
N ARG A 148 19.10 -2.08 4.23
CA ARG A 148 18.54 -2.16 5.59
C ARG A 148 17.82 -3.49 5.80
N PRO A 149 18.04 -4.14 6.96
CA PRO A 149 17.32 -5.35 7.30
C PRO A 149 15.80 -5.08 7.32
N ASN A 150 15.04 -6.12 7.00
CA ASN A 150 13.57 -6.10 6.96
C ASN A 150 12.97 -5.19 5.88
N GLU A 151 13.77 -4.81 4.85
CA GLU A 151 13.29 -4.24 3.59
C GLU A 151 12.26 -3.10 3.78
N PRO A 152 12.69 -1.92 4.28
CA PRO A 152 11.79 -0.80 4.57
C PRO A 152 11.08 -0.23 3.34
N LEU A 153 11.56 -0.50 2.13
CA LEU A 153 10.98 -0.04 0.88
C LEU A 153 9.77 -0.86 0.42
N ILE A 154 9.51 -2.02 1.03
CA ILE A 154 8.32 -2.82 0.71
C ILE A 154 7.10 -2.22 1.39
N ASP A 155 6.09 -1.86 0.61
CA ASP A 155 4.76 -1.52 1.14
C ASP A 155 4.05 -2.79 1.62
N ARG A 156 4.13 -3.05 2.92
CA ARG A 156 3.53 -4.24 3.51
C ARG A 156 2.03 -4.15 3.67
N ALA A 157 1.47 -2.96 3.60
CA ALA A 157 0.03 -2.76 3.69
C ALA A 157 -0.68 -3.16 2.39
N THR A 158 -0.03 -2.98 1.22
CA THR A 158 -0.61 -3.27 -0.10
C THR A 158 0.04 -4.47 -0.78
N ASP A 159 1.36 -4.62 -0.68
CA ASP A 159 2.13 -5.64 -1.42
C ASP A 159 2.56 -6.81 -0.53
N GLY A 160 2.33 -6.72 0.77
CA GLY A 160 2.72 -7.77 1.72
C GLY A 160 1.95 -9.07 1.52
N LEU A 161 2.67 -10.17 1.33
CA LEU A 161 2.08 -11.50 1.21
C LEU A 161 2.12 -12.22 2.57
N TYR A 162 0.96 -12.33 3.21
CA TYR A 162 0.82 -12.96 4.52
C TYR A 162 -0.06 -14.19 4.45
N ARG A 163 0.24 -15.18 5.30
CA ARG A 163 -0.66 -16.32 5.51
C ARG A 163 -1.84 -15.86 6.36
N PRO A 164 -3.06 -15.86 5.82
CA PRO A 164 -4.22 -15.28 6.52
C PRO A 164 -4.65 -16.07 7.76
N GLY A 165 -4.26 -17.34 7.86
CA GLY A 165 -4.64 -18.19 8.97
C GLY A 165 -6.17 -18.26 9.17
N SER A 166 -6.60 -18.24 10.42
CA SER A 166 -8.04 -18.33 10.81
C SER A 166 -8.87 -17.14 10.32
N ALA A 167 -8.27 -15.98 10.01
CA ALA A 167 -9.01 -14.84 9.47
C ALA A 167 -9.68 -15.17 8.11
N PHE A 168 -9.09 -16.08 7.33
CA PHE A 168 -9.66 -16.52 6.05
C PHE A 168 -10.92 -17.36 6.19
N LYS A 169 -11.19 -17.91 7.37
CA LYS A 169 -12.39 -18.72 7.62
C LYS A 169 -13.68 -17.91 7.47
N THR A 170 -13.65 -16.62 7.76
CA THR A 170 -14.79 -15.72 7.54
C THR A 170 -15.12 -15.59 6.05
N ILE A 171 -14.10 -15.50 5.20
CA ILE A 171 -14.26 -15.44 3.75
C ILE A 171 -14.84 -16.77 3.24
N THR A 172 -14.29 -17.90 3.69
CA THR A 172 -14.79 -19.23 3.31
C THR A 172 -16.24 -19.44 3.72
N ALA A 173 -16.60 -19.04 4.95
CA ALA A 173 -17.98 -19.15 5.44
C ALA A 173 -18.93 -18.24 4.64
N THR A 174 -18.53 -17.00 4.34
CA THR A 174 -19.31 -16.05 3.53
C THR A 174 -19.52 -16.59 2.12
N ALA A 175 -18.49 -17.13 1.48
CA ALA A 175 -18.60 -17.75 0.16
C ALA A 175 -19.60 -18.94 0.18
N GLY A 176 -19.47 -19.85 1.16
CA GLY A 176 -20.38 -20.99 1.27
C GLY A 176 -21.85 -20.59 1.51
N LEU A 177 -22.08 -19.51 2.27
CA LEU A 177 -23.44 -18.97 2.47
C LEU A 177 -23.97 -18.30 1.20
N ASN A 178 -23.14 -17.53 0.50
CA ASN A 178 -23.53 -16.81 -0.72
C ASN A 178 -23.86 -17.77 -1.87
N GLU A 179 -23.07 -18.85 -2.01
CA GLU A 179 -23.29 -19.89 -3.02
C GLU A 179 -24.41 -20.89 -2.63
N GLY A 180 -25.02 -20.72 -1.47
CA GLY A 180 -26.06 -21.63 -0.99
C GLY A 180 -25.60 -23.04 -0.63
N ILE A 181 -24.30 -23.29 -0.56
CA ILE A 181 -23.71 -24.59 -0.20
C ILE A 181 -23.99 -24.90 1.28
N VAL A 182 -24.00 -23.86 2.12
CA VAL A 182 -24.35 -23.92 3.52
C VAL A 182 -25.36 -22.83 3.87
N ASN A 183 -26.08 -23.01 4.97
CA ASN A 183 -26.95 -21.99 5.55
C ASN A 183 -26.74 -21.90 7.07
N GLY A 184 -27.46 -21.02 7.75
CA GLY A 184 -27.30 -20.78 9.19
C GLY A 184 -27.58 -22.01 10.07
N TYR A 185 -28.29 -23.02 9.55
CA TYR A 185 -28.64 -24.28 10.24
C TYR A 185 -27.72 -25.45 9.84
N SER A 186 -26.88 -25.29 8.82
CA SER A 186 -25.94 -26.33 8.39
C SER A 186 -24.99 -26.70 9.53
N THR A 187 -24.87 -27.98 9.81
CA THR A 187 -24.00 -28.52 10.87
C THR A 187 -22.95 -29.44 10.28
N PHE A 188 -21.77 -29.44 10.89
CA PHE A 188 -20.64 -30.27 10.54
C PHE A 188 -20.16 -31.04 11.77
N TYR A 189 -19.68 -32.25 11.58
CA TYR A 189 -19.11 -33.05 12.66
C TYR A 189 -17.61 -32.76 12.78
N CYS A 190 -17.18 -32.26 13.92
CA CYS A 190 -15.78 -32.00 14.25
C CYS A 190 -15.25 -33.08 15.18
N ALA A 191 -14.44 -33.98 14.65
CA ALA A 191 -13.76 -35.05 15.37
C ALA A 191 -12.31 -34.65 15.78
N HIS A 192 -12.01 -33.39 15.95
CA HIS A 192 -10.67 -32.83 16.19
C HIS A 192 -9.75 -32.86 14.98
N ARG A 193 -9.83 -33.86 14.12
CA ARG A 193 -9.05 -33.96 12.88
C ARG A 193 -9.96 -34.14 11.68
N TYR A 194 -9.61 -33.44 10.60
CA TYR A 194 -10.24 -33.59 9.30
C TYR A 194 -9.19 -33.99 8.30
N GLN A 195 -9.42 -35.12 7.63
CA GLN A 195 -8.55 -35.61 6.58
C GLN A 195 -9.25 -35.50 5.22
N TYR A 196 -8.57 -34.91 4.26
CA TYR A 196 -9.02 -34.81 2.90
C TYR A 196 -7.83 -35.12 1.98
N PHE A 197 -7.88 -36.25 1.31
CA PHE A 197 -6.75 -36.85 0.60
C PHE A 197 -5.51 -36.95 1.52
N ASP A 198 -4.42 -36.29 1.14
CA ASP A 198 -3.14 -36.19 1.86
C ASP A 198 -3.11 -35.03 2.89
N ILE A 199 -4.12 -34.17 2.86
CA ILE A 199 -4.23 -33.01 3.77
C ILE A 199 -4.86 -33.46 5.10
N ASN A 200 -4.14 -33.23 6.21
CA ASN A 200 -4.61 -33.51 7.56
C ASN A 200 -4.63 -32.20 8.36
N VAL A 201 -5.85 -31.72 8.67
CA VAL A 201 -6.06 -30.45 9.40
C VAL A 201 -6.53 -30.74 10.82
N GLY A 202 -5.79 -30.26 11.80
CA GLY A 202 -6.16 -30.31 13.21
C GLY A 202 -7.07 -29.16 13.62
N CYS A 203 -8.03 -29.45 14.51
CA CYS A 203 -8.82 -28.45 15.19
C CYS A 203 -8.26 -28.17 16.59
N THR A 204 -8.60 -27.02 17.17
CA THR A 204 -8.24 -26.64 18.55
C THR A 204 -8.88 -27.57 19.61
N GLY A 205 -9.98 -28.26 19.26
CA GLY A 205 -10.66 -29.20 20.13
C GLY A 205 -11.60 -30.12 19.35
N THR A 206 -12.27 -31.04 20.08
CA THR A 206 -13.36 -31.89 19.55
C THR A 206 -14.69 -31.21 19.85
N HIS A 207 -15.39 -30.75 18.80
CA HIS A 207 -16.60 -29.93 18.97
C HIS A 207 -17.87 -30.67 18.60
N HIS A 208 -17.77 -31.93 18.12
CA HIS A 208 -18.90 -32.75 17.66
C HIS A 208 -19.74 -32.03 16.58
N ASN A 209 -21.06 -32.11 16.65
CA ASN A 209 -21.92 -31.40 15.70
C ASN A 209 -21.93 -29.89 16.00
N ILE A 210 -21.48 -29.10 15.05
CA ILE A 210 -21.27 -27.66 15.21
C ILE A 210 -21.81 -26.93 14.00
N ALA A 211 -22.59 -25.87 14.24
CA ALA A 211 -23.08 -25.00 13.18
C ALA A 211 -21.97 -24.03 12.70
N VAL A 212 -22.12 -23.47 11.50
CA VAL A 212 -21.14 -22.53 10.88
C VAL A 212 -20.78 -21.38 11.83
N SER A 213 -21.78 -20.74 12.44
CA SER A 213 -21.54 -19.62 13.38
C SER A 213 -20.73 -20.05 14.60
N ARG A 214 -21.06 -21.22 15.18
CA ARG A 214 -20.31 -21.75 16.33
C ARG A 214 -18.88 -22.17 15.91
N ALA A 215 -18.72 -22.73 14.71
CA ALA A 215 -17.41 -23.10 14.18
C ALA A 215 -16.46 -21.90 14.09
N LEU A 216 -16.96 -20.74 13.65
CA LEU A 216 -16.20 -19.49 13.63
C LEU A 216 -15.87 -18.99 15.04
N THR A 217 -16.79 -19.16 16.01
CA THR A 217 -16.60 -18.70 17.40
C THR A 217 -15.49 -19.48 18.12
N VAL A 218 -15.34 -20.79 17.85
CA VAL A 218 -14.38 -21.67 18.55
C VAL A 218 -13.09 -21.91 17.74
N SER A 219 -12.97 -21.25 16.64
CA SER A 219 -11.86 -21.40 15.69
C SER A 219 -10.58 -20.68 16.15
#